data_1f5cd6762f4a383a68fa41e1184d1534
#
_entry.id   1f5cd6762f4a383a68fa41e1184d1534
#
_cell.length_a   1.000
_cell.length_b   1.000
_cell.length_c   1.000
_cell.angle_alpha   90.00
_cell.angle_beta   90.00
_cell.angle_gamma   90.00
#
_symmetry.space_group_name_H-M   'P 1'
#
loop_
_entity.id
_entity.type
_entity.pdbx_description
1 polymer ?
#
loop_
_entity_poly.entity_id
_entity_poly.type
_entity_poly.pdbx_seq_one_letter_code
_entity_poly.pdbx_strand_id
1 'polypeptide(L)'
;IERIDILRGPQGTLYGRNTMGGLIKVHTKSPFTYQGTDIRMGAATYNNYNVSLTHYHRTSDRFAFSTGGFYEHTGGFFENSARNNEKVDKSNAGGGRFRGIYLPTSNLKIDMALSYEYSDQGGYPYYYTGITPSAIAKAQKDGKEMTEDRADYIGKISYNDRSSYRRGLLNSGVNIEYQACNFILSAVTGYQHLNDRMFLDQDFTERDIFNIEQKQRANTISEEIVLKAKPGKRWQWATGAFGFYQWLHTTGPVLFKEEGVKSVIENNANSAFEEVSAKPGAPTMGMTVYNPTLSVGGTFDTPTLSGALYHQSTFNNLFIEGLSVTAGLRLDYEKISMKYNSLSTPID
;
A
#
# COMPACT_ATOMS: atom_id res chain seq x y z
N ILE A 1 -19.50 7.69 9.08
CA ILE A 1 -20.04 6.66 8.17
C ILE A 1 -21.56 6.74 8.27
N GLU A 2 -22.23 6.73 7.11
CA GLU A 2 -23.70 6.66 7.02
C GLU A 2 -24.14 5.21 6.80
N ARG A 3 -23.49 4.52 5.84
CA ARG A 3 -23.82 3.15 5.45
C ARG A 3 -22.59 2.43 4.94
N ILE A 4 -22.56 1.11 5.13
CA ILE A 4 -21.57 0.20 4.54
C ILE A 4 -22.32 -0.82 3.71
N ASP A 5 -22.01 -0.91 2.42
CA ASP A 5 -22.52 -1.94 1.53
C ASP A 5 -21.47 -3.03 1.35
N ILE A 6 -21.84 -4.27 1.57
CA ILE A 6 -20.96 -5.44 1.37
C ILE A 6 -21.52 -6.24 0.20
N LEU A 7 -20.84 -6.18 -0.93
CA LEU A 7 -21.14 -6.96 -2.13
C LEU A 7 -20.32 -8.21 -2.11
N ARG A 8 -20.93 -9.37 -1.95
CA ARG A 8 -20.28 -10.67 -1.89
C ARG A 8 -20.15 -11.29 -3.28
N GLY A 9 -19.05 -12.00 -3.50
CA GLY A 9 -18.75 -12.65 -4.78
C GLY A 9 -18.14 -11.71 -5.83
N PRO A 10 -17.80 -12.24 -7.02
CA PRO A 10 -17.13 -11.49 -8.06
C PRO A 10 -17.94 -10.28 -8.55
N GLN A 11 -17.32 -9.12 -8.56
CA GLN A 11 -17.92 -7.84 -9.00
C GLN A 11 -17.13 -7.23 -10.18
N GLY A 12 -16.50 -8.07 -11.01
CA GLY A 12 -15.51 -7.67 -12.01
C GLY A 12 -16.07 -6.72 -13.09
N THR A 13 -17.33 -6.85 -13.52
CA THR A 13 -17.87 -6.06 -14.63
C THR A 13 -17.84 -4.56 -14.33
N LEU A 14 -18.37 -4.14 -13.19
CA LEU A 14 -18.46 -2.72 -12.83
C LEU A 14 -17.27 -2.22 -12.02
N TYR A 15 -16.64 -3.08 -11.21
CA TYR A 15 -15.61 -2.67 -10.24
C TYR A 15 -14.19 -3.17 -10.58
N GLY A 16 -14.04 -3.91 -11.69
CA GLY A 16 -12.75 -4.33 -12.22
C GLY A 16 -12.19 -5.61 -11.62
N ARG A 17 -10.99 -5.97 -12.05
CA ARG A 17 -10.35 -7.29 -11.87
C ARG A 17 -10.03 -7.68 -10.41
N ASN A 18 -9.83 -6.72 -9.52
CA ASN A 18 -9.41 -7.01 -8.13
C ASN A 18 -10.58 -7.26 -7.17
N THR A 19 -11.79 -7.49 -7.69
CA THR A 19 -13.02 -7.69 -6.92
C THR A 19 -13.53 -9.13 -6.94
N MET A 20 -12.63 -10.11 -6.94
CA MET A 20 -12.96 -11.54 -7.02
C MET A 20 -13.69 -12.06 -5.78
N GLY A 21 -13.29 -11.62 -4.58
CA GLY A 21 -13.90 -12.03 -3.31
C GLY A 21 -15.11 -11.21 -2.90
N GLY A 22 -15.26 -10.02 -3.47
CA GLY A 22 -16.32 -9.06 -3.13
C GLY A 22 -15.81 -7.63 -3.02
N LEU A 23 -16.71 -6.75 -2.59
CA LEU A 23 -16.43 -5.32 -2.44
C LEU A 23 -17.10 -4.77 -1.17
N ILE A 24 -16.36 -3.94 -0.44
CA ILE A 24 -16.90 -3.16 0.68
C ILE A 24 -16.97 -1.69 0.24
N LYS A 25 -18.17 -1.14 0.21
CA LYS A 25 -18.40 0.25 -0.16
C LYS A 25 -18.86 1.06 1.05
N VAL A 26 -18.08 2.04 1.43
CA VAL A 26 -18.37 2.92 2.56
C VAL A 26 -18.98 4.22 2.10
N HIS A 27 -20.15 4.54 2.61
CA HIS A 27 -20.83 5.81 2.35
C HIS A 27 -20.65 6.73 3.57
N THR A 28 -20.17 7.93 3.33
CA THR A 28 -20.02 8.97 4.36
C THR A 28 -21.29 9.81 4.42
N LYS A 29 -21.58 10.38 5.60
CA LYS A 29 -22.69 11.30 5.81
C LYS A 29 -22.64 12.45 4.81
N SER A 30 -23.78 12.84 4.26
CA SER A 30 -23.88 14.00 3.39
C SER A 30 -24.01 15.28 4.23
N PRO A 31 -23.20 16.33 3.94
CA PRO A 31 -23.34 17.61 4.62
C PRO A 31 -24.63 18.38 4.26
N PHE A 32 -25.41 17.91 3.28
CA PHE A 32 -26.75 18.45 3.03
C PHE A 32 -27.81 17.90 3.98
N THR A 33 -27.68 16.65 4.42
CA THR A 33 -28.69 15.97 5.27
C THR A 33 -28.28 15.90 6.73
N TYR A 34 -26.99 15.99 7.04
CA TYR A 34 -26.46 15.96 8.40
C TYR A 34 -25.68 17.23 8.70
N GLN A 35 -26.03 17.90 9.80
CA GLN A 35 -25.39 19.13 10.28
C GLN A 35 -24.84 18.91 11.67
N GLY A 36 -23.77 19.61 12.03
CA GLY A 36 -23.19 19.58 13.38
C GLY A 36 -21.76 19.08 13.41
N THR A 37 -21.29 18.77 14.59
CA THR A 37 -19.91 18.34 14.83
C THR A 37 -19.90 17.00 15.53
N ASP A 38 -19.28 16.03 14.91
CA ASP A 38 -18.98 14.72 15.50
C ASP A 38 -17.60 14.78 16.15
N ILE A 39 -17.52 14.49 17.45
CA ILE A 39 -16.27 14.34 18.19
C ILE A 39 -16.20 12.89 18.68
N ARG A 40 -15.06 12.26 18.51
CA ARG A 40 -14.77 10.92 19.05
C ARG A 40 -13.45 10.95 19.75
N MET A 41 -13.39 10.37 20.93
CA MET A 41 -12.19 10.20 21.73
C MET A 41 -12.15 8.77 22.22
N GLY A 42 -10.97 8.18 22.25
CA GLY A 42 -10.73 6.85 22.77
C GLY A 42 -9.41 6.78 23.50
N ALA A 43 -9.36 5.97 24.54
CA ALA A 43 -8.13 5.62 25.25
C ALA A 43 -8.17 4.14 25.59
N ALA A 44 -7.00 3.50 25.54
CA ALA A 44 -6.84 2.08 25.87
C ALA A 44 -5.49 1.84 26.55
N THR A 45 -5.26 0.60 26.99
CA THR A 45 -3.97 0.16 27.55
C THR A 45 -2.82 0.38 26.58
N TYR A 46 -1.58 0.27 27.06
CA TYR A 46 -0.34 0.50 26.29
C TYR A 46 -0.23 1.91 25.70
N ASN A 47 -0.73 2.91 26.44
CA ASN A 47 -0.71 4.32 26.05
C ASN A 47 -1.33 4.56 24.66
N ASN A 48 -2.45 3.90 24.37
CA ASN A 48 -3.19 4.11 23.13
C ASN A 48 -4.24 5.20 23.33
N TYR A 49 -4.27 6.18 22.47
CA TYR A 49 -5.33 7.19 22.44
C TYR A 49 -5.59 7.70 21.02
N ASN A 50 -6.82 8.08 20.78
CA ASN A 50 -7.23 8.66 19.52
C ASN A 50 -8.22 9.79 19.75
N VAL A 51 -8.21 10.74 18.85
CA VAL A 51 -9.19 11.82 18.78
C VAL A 51 -9.52 12.09 17.33
N SER A 52 -10.81 12.29 17.04
CA SER A 52 -11.24 12.75 15.74
C SER A 52 -12.38 13.75 15.86
N LEU A 53 -12.38 14.74 14.97
CA LEU A 53 -13.40 15.76 14.87
C LEU A 53 -13.83 15.88 13.43
N THR A 54 -15.14 15.96 13.19
CA THR A 54 -15.66 16.25 11.85
C THR A 54 -16.85 17.20 11.98
N HIS A 55 -16.76 18.34 11.31
CA HIS A 55 -17.83 19.34 11.22
C HIS A 55 -18.54 19.25 9.89
N TYR A 56 -19.86 19.32 9.90
CA TYR A 56 -20.74 19.28 8.74
C TYR A 56 -21.57 20.56 8.71
N HIS A 57 -21.54 21.26 7.59
CA HIS A 57 -22.22 22.54 7.45
C HIS A 57 -22.85 22.68 6.07
N ARG A 58 -24.12 23.08 6.05
CA ARG A 58 -24.83 23.48 4.84
C ARG A 58 -24.87 25.02 4.79
N THR A 59 -24.10 25.59 3.88
CA THR A 59 -24.01 27.05 3.72
C THR A 59 -25.20 27.61 2.95
N SER A 60 -25.74 26.83 1.99
CA SER A 60 -26.89 27.24 1.17
C SER A 60 -27.60 26.02 0.60
N ASP A 61 -28.70 26.25 -0.16
CA ASP A 61 -29.38 25.16 -0.89
C ASP A 61 -28.52 24.55 -2.01
N ARG A 62 -27.43 25.23 -2.38
CA ARG A 62 -26.54 24.79 -3.45
C ARG A 62 -25.17 24.34 -2.99
N PHE A 63 -24.76 24.65 -1.75
CA PHE A 63 -23.44 24.30 -1.26
C PHE A 63 -23.46 23.83 0.19
N ALA A 64 -22.82 22.68 0.41
CA ALA A 64 -22.59 22.13 1.73
C ALA A 64 -21.21 21.47 1.78
N PHE A 65 -20.56 21.49 2.95
CA PHE A 65 -19.24 20.90 3.14
C PHE A 65 -19.13 20.15 4.45
N SER A 66 -18.17 19.27 4.52
CA SER A 66 -17.66 18.71 5.76
C SER A 66 -16.14 18.83 5.81
N THR A 67 -15.61 19.13 6.99
CA THR A 67 -14.17 19.18 7.25
C THR A 67 -13.88 18.49 8.56
N GLY A 68 -12.74 17.86 8.67
CA GLY A 68 -12.37 17.19 9.90
C GLY A 68 -10.93 16.74 9.91
N GLY A 69 -10.48 16.32 11.10
CA GLY A 69 -9.16 15.79 11.31
C GLY A 69 -9.17 14.71 12.38
N PHE A 70 -8.08 13.99 12.44
CA PHE A 70 -7.86 12.97 13.47
C PHE A 70 -6.39 12.92 13.87
N TYR A 71 -6.19 12.38 15.08
CA TYR A 71 -4.88 11.99 15.56
C TYR A 71 -5.01 10.68 16.33
N GLU A 72 -4.06 9.78 16.13
CA GLU A 72 -3.96 8.48 16.80
C GLU A 72 -2.54 8.27 17.31
N HIS A 73 -2.42 7.77 18.52
CA HIS A 73 -1.16 7.38 19.14
C HIS A 73 -1.26 5.97 19.70
N THR A 74 -0.23 5.16 19.42
CA THR A 74 -0.03 3.83 19.99
C THR A 74 1.33 3.80 20.65
N GLY A 75 1.38 3.54 21.97
CA GLY A 75 2.62 3.49 22.73
C GLY A 75 3.46 2.25 22.48
N GLY A 76 2.88 1.23 21.85
CA GLY A 76 3.53 -0.03 21.51
C GLY A 76 3.41 -1.10 22.58
N PHE A 77 3.50 -2.33 22.14
CA PHE A 77 3.40 -3.53 22.99
C PHE A 77 4.73 -4.30 23.04
N PHE A 78 5.37 -4.49 21.89
CA PHE A 78 6.57 -5.30 21.76
C PHE A 78 7.84 -4.54 22.16
N GLU A 79 8.75 -5.22 22.84
CA GLU A 79 10.00 -4.66 23.37
C GLU A 79 11.22 -5.23 22.65
N ASN A 80 12.20 -4.37 22.41
CA ASN A 80 13.47 -4.75 21.83
C ASN A 80 14.51 -4.89 22.96
N SER A 81 14.97 -6.10 23.21
CA SER A 81 15.92 -6.40 24.31
C SER A 81 17.29 -5.76 24.10
N ALA A 82 17.75 -5.60 22.87
CA ALA A 82 19.01 -4.94 22.54
C ALA A 82 18.98 -3.43 22.75
N ARG A 83 17.79 -2.84 22.89
CA ARG A 83 17.58 -1.39 22.96
C ARG A 83 16.87 -0.96 24.24
N ASN A 84 17.34 -1.47 25.39
CA ASN A 84 16.78 -1.15 26.70
C ASN A 84 15.25 -1.33 26.80
N ASN A 85 14.71 -2.35 26.16
CA ASN A 85 13.29 -2.65 26.10
C ASN A 85 12.45 -1.51 25.45
N GLU A 86 13.04 -0.78 24.51
CA GLU A 86 12.31 0.22 23.72
C GLU A 86 11.15 -0.44 22.97
N LYS A 87 9.97 0.20 23.00
CA LYS A 87 8.81 -0.26 22.23
C LYS A 87 9.03 -0.09 20.73
N VAL A 88 8.90 -1.17 19.98
CA VAL A 88 9.21 -1.19 18.54
C VAL A 88 8.02 -0.84 17.65
N ASP A 89 6.80 -1.14 18.09
CA ASP A 89 5.55 -0.97 17.35
C ASP A 89 4.78 0.30 17.72
N LYS A 90 5.46 1.26 18.38
CA LYS A 90 4.86 2.57 18.64
C LYS A 90 4.53 3.29 17.33
N SER A 91 3.42 4.00 17.30
CA SER A 91 3.02 4.74 16.11
C SER A 91 2.29 6.05 16.43
N ASN A 92 2.41 7.00 15.51
CA ASN A 92 1.64 8.21 15.47
C ASN A 92 1.04 8.35 14.08
N ALA A 93 -0.25 8.68 13.99
CA ALA A 93 -0.90 9.00 12.74
C ALA A 93 -1.79 10.22 12.92
N GLY A 94 -1.86 11.06 11.91
CA GLY A 94 -2.74 12.20 11.93
C GLY A 94 -3.06 12.65 10.52
N GLY A 95 -4.20 13.32 10.38
CA GLY A 95 -4.63 13.75 9.07
C GLY A 95 -5.84 14.65 9.08
N GLY A 96 -6.14 15.18 7.90
CA GLY A 96 -7.27 16.03 7.66
C GLY A 96 -8.03 15.62 6.42
N ARG A 97 -9.31 15.97 6.37
CA ARG A 97 -10.19 15.73 5.22
C ARG A 97 -11.15 16.87 5.00
N PHE A 98 -11.46 17.10 3.75
CA PHE A 98 -12.47 18.04 3.31
C PHE A 98 -13.35 17.36 2.26
N ARG A 99 -14.66 17.62 2.30
CA ARG A 99 -15.60 17.27 1.24
C ARG A 99 -16.53 18.44 1.00
N GLY A 100 -16.64 18.86 -0.25
CA GLY A 100 -17.57 19.91 -0.69
C GLY A 100 -18.53 19.35 -1.72
N ILE A 101 -19.82 19.61 -1.56
CA ILE A 101 -20.85 19.27 -2.54
C ILE A 101 -21.47 20.57 -3.04
N TYR A 102 -21.43 20.75 -4.37
CA TYR A 102 -21.99 21.92 -5.04
C TYR A 102 -23.05 21.48 -6.07
N LEU A 103 -24.20 22.13 -6.02
CA LEU A 103 -25.35 21.90 -6.88
C LEU A 103 -25.59 23.17 -7.72
N PRO A 104 -24.85 23.38 -8.83
CA PRO A 104 -25.01 24.55 -9.69
C PRO A 104 -26.43 24.69 -10.21
N THR A 105 -27.05 23.57 -10.57
CA THR A 105 -28.41 23.46 -11.06
C THR A 105 -29.12 22.25 -10.42
N SER A 106 -30.39 22.07 -10.63
CA SER A 106 -31.18 20.94 -10.11
C SER A 106 -30.70 19.57 -10.66
N ASN A 107 -30.03 19.55 -11.79
CA ASN A 107 -29.63 18.36 -12.50
C ASN A 107 -28.09 18.18 -12.58
N LEU A 108 -27.31 19.07 -11.97
CA LEU A 108 -25.84 18.98 -11.94
C LEU A 108 -25.34 18.98 -10.49
N LYS A 109 -24.58 17.97 -10.14
CA LYS A 109 -23.90 17.81 -8.84
C LYS A 109 -22.40 17.69 -9.06
N ILE A 110 -21.65 18.45 -8.28
CA ILE A 110 -20.19 18.36 -8.18
C ILE A 110 -19.85 17.99 -6.74
N ASP A 111 -19.19 16.86 -6.52
CA ASP A 111 -18.82 16.34 -5.20
C ASP A 111 -17.28 16.20 -5.16
N MET A 112 -16.63 17.04 -4.38
CA MET A 112 -15.17 17.12 -4.26
C MET A 112 -14.72 16.57 -2.92
N ALA A 113 -13.68 15.76 -2.91
CA ALA A 113 -13.08 15.22 -1.70
C ALA A 113 -11.55 15.43 -1.73
N LEU A 114 -11.00 15.77 -0.59
CA LEU A 114 -9.57 15.92 -0.36
C LEU A 114 -9.24 15.33 1.01
N SER A 115 -8.20 14.51 1.10
CA SER A 115 -7.69 14.02 2.37
C SER A 115 -6.17 13.90 2.34
N TYR A 116 -5.55 14.20 3.46
CA TYR A 116 -4.14 13.95 3.70
C TYR A 116 -3.97 13.23 5.02
N GLU A 117 -3.13 12.20 5.01
CA GLU A 117 -2.75 11.43 6.19
C GLU A 117 -1.23 11.33 6.25
N TYR A 118 -0.67 11.53 7.44
CA TYR A 118 0.71 11.22 7.75
C TYR A 118 0.76 10.20 8.88
N SER A 119 1.63 9.19 8.71
CA SER A 119 1.87 8.12 9.69
C SER A 119 3.36 7.96 9.91
N ASP A 120 3.77 7.85 11.19
CA ASP A 120 5.14 7.55 11.63
C ASP A 120 5.07 6.38 12.60
N GLN A 121 5.62 5.24 12.19
CA GLN A 121 5.59 3.99 12.93
C GLN A 121 7.02 3.56 13.26
N GLY A 122 7.22 2.96 14.44
CA GLY A 122 8.50 2.47 14.91
C GLY A 122 9.03 1.22 14.19
N GLY A 123 8.26 0.67 13.24
CA GLY A 123 8.61 -0.53 12.49
C GLY A 123 7.77 -1.74 12.90
N TYR A 124 8.28 -2.91 12.57
CA TYR A 124 7.58 -4.19 12.76
C TYR A 124 8.29 -5.03 13.82
N PRO A 125 7.55 -5.79 14.66
CA PRO A 125 8.13 -6.62 15.70
C PRO A 125 8.66 -7.95 15.15
N TYR A 126 9.53 -7.89 14.15
CA TYR A 126 10.19 -9.07 13.60
C TYR A 126 11.25 -9.61 14.55
N TYR A 127 11.40 -10.91 14.56
CA TYR A 127 12.43 -11.61 15.32
C TYR A 127 13.00 -12.77 14.52
N TYR A 128 14.20 -13.18 14.87
CA TYR A 128 14.87 -14.30 14.22
C TYR A 128 14.28 -15.64 14.68
N THR A 129 13.97 -16.53 13.74
CA THR A 129 13.37 -17.84 14.03
C THR A 129 14.31 -19.03 13.88
N GLY A 130 15.59 -18.75 13.59
CA GLY A 130 16.60 -19.77 13.32
C GLY A 130 16.69 -20.17 11.84
N ILE A 131 17.64 -21.05 11.54
CA ILE A 131 17.84 -21.57 10.21
C ILE A 131 16.69 -22.51 9.85
N THR A 132 16.10 -22.33 8.67
CA THR A 132 14.97 -23.17 8.24
C THR A 132 15.40 -24.61 8.00
N PRO A 133 14.56 -25.62 8.31
CA PRO A 133 14.85 -27.03 8.02
C PRO A 133 15.21 -27.30 6.56
N SER A 134 14.62 -26.55 5.63
CA SER A 134 14.93 -26.64 4.20
C SER A 134 16.35 -26.18 3.87
N ALA A 135 16.83 -25.13 4.54
CA ALA A 135 18.20 -24.65 4.36
C ALA A 135 19.22 -25.65 4.92
N ILE A 136 18.94 -26.23 6.09
CA ILE A 136 19.77 -27.31 6.68
C ILE A 136 19.83 -28.52 5.75
N ALA A 137 18.67 -28.98 5.25
CA ALA A 137 18.61 -30.12 4.35
C ALA A 137 19.37 -29.86 3.03
N LYS A 138 19.30 -28.64 2.51
CA LYS A 138 20.06 -28.25 1.32
C LYS A 138 21.57 -28.27 1.59
N ALA A 139 22.03 -27.68 2.69
CA ALA A 139 23.43 -27.68 3.06
C ALA A 139 23.98 -29.11 3.21
N GLN A 140 23.24 -30.00 3.90
CA GLN A 140 23.61 -31.42 4.05
C GLN A 140 23.71 -32.12 2.69
N LYS A 141 22.78 -31.85 1.76
CA LYS A 141 22.83 -32.41 0.41
C LYS A 141 24.06 -31.94 -0.38
N ASP A 142 24.47 -30.70 -0.15
CA ASP A 142 25.65 -30.09 -0.77
C ASP A 142 26.96 -30.44 -0.02
N GLY A 143 26.90 -31.37 0.98
CA GLY A 143 28.06 -31.77 1.78
C GLY A 143 28.60 -30.71 2.73
N LYS A 144 27.79 -29.69 3.03
CA LYS A 144 28.14 -28.59 3.92
C LYS A 144 27.46 -28.75 5.27
N GLU A 145 28.19 -28.48 6.35
CA GLU A 145 27.61 -28.35 7.69
C GLU A 145 27.11 -26.92 7.87
N MET A 146 25.85 -26.78 8.31
CA MET A 146 25.26 -25.46 8.61
C MET A 146 24.96 -25.42 10.10
N THR A 147 25.70 -24.58 10.82
CA THR A 147 25.53 -24.37 12.26
C THR A 147 24.76 -23.09 12.53
N GLU A 148 23.92 -23.10 13.57
CA GLU A 148 23.15 -21.93 14.01
C GLU A 148 24.06 -21.06 14.90
N ASP A 149 24.61 -20.01 14.31
CA ASP A 149 25.49 -19.04 15.00
C ASP A 149 24.72 -17.92 15.70
N ARG A 150 23.38 -17.89 15.51
CA ARG A 150 22.48 -16.87 16.07
C ARG A 150 21.43 -17.46 17.00
N ALA A 151 21.71 -18.62 17.60
CA ALA A 151 20.77 -19.33 18.47
C ALA A 151 20.27 -18.47 19.65
N ASP A 152 21.11 -17.58 20.17
CA ASP A 152 20.77 -16.68 21.28
C ASP A 152 19.72 -15.63 20.93
N TYR A 153 19.49 -15.37 19.63
CA TYR A 153 18.51 -14.39 19.13
C TYR A 153 17.17 -15.02 18.74
N ILE A 154 17.06 -16.35 18.75
CA ILE A 154 15.83 -17.04 18.35
C ILE A 154 14.68 -16.64 19.28
N GLY A 155 13.60 -16.18 18.69
CA GLY A 155 12.38 -15.79 19.39
C GLY A 155 12.46 -14.46 20.13
N LYS A 156 13.56 -13.73 20.04
CA LYS A 156 13.75 -12.41 20.65
C LYS A 156 13.71 -11.30 19.61
N ILE A 157 13.06 -10.20 19.95
CA ILE A 157 13.19 -8.95 19.22
C ILE A 157 14.44 -8.26 19.77
N SER A 158 15.55 -8.29 18.99
CA SER A 158 16.88 -7.87 19.47
C SER A 158 17.74 -7.22 18.39
N TYR A 159 17.13 -6.42 17.52
CA TYR A 159 17.88 -5.71 16.48
C TYR A 159 18.53 -4.42 17.01
N ASN A 160 19.72 -4.09 16.46
CA ASN A 160 20.52 -2.97 16.91
C ASN A 160 20.06 -1.62 16.35
N ASP A 161 19.60 -1.57 15.10
CA ASP A 161 19.13 -0.35 14.46
C ASP A 161 17.63 -0.13 14.67
N ARG A 162 17.21 1.14 14.73
CA ARG A 162 15.82 1.53 14.93
C ARG A 162 15.04 1.44 13.61
N SER A 163 14.26 0.39 13.45
CA SER A 163 13.31 0.28 12.32
C SER A 163 12.25 1.38 12.35
N SER A 164 11.77 1.79 11.19
CA SER A 164 10.72 2.80 11.05
C SER A 164 9.96 2.66 9.74
N TYR A 165 8.70 3.06 9.75
CA TYR A 165 7.90 3.27 8.54
C TYR A 165 7.19 4.61 8.61
N ARG A 166 7.41 5.47 7.62
CA ARG A 166 6.78 6.78 7.51
C ARG A 166 6.03 6.87 6.19
N ARG A 167 4.82 7.40 6.23
CA ARG A 167 3.97 7.51 5.04
C ARG A 167 3.20 8.81 5.05
N GLY A 168 3.31 9.57 3.97
CA GLY A 168 2.41 10.65 3.62
C GLY A 168 1.51 10.22 2.46
N LEU A 169 0.20 10.32 2.61
CA LEU A 169 -0.78 9.94 1.61
C LEU A 169 -1.79 11.07 1.38
N LEU A 170 -1.75 11.64 0.18
CA LEU A 170 -2.74 12.61 -0.29
C LEU A 170 -3.70 11.90 -1.24
N ASN A 171 -5.01 12.05 -1.00
CA ASN A 171 -6.05 11.64 -1.93
C ASN A 171 -6.94 12.84 -2.28
N SER A 172 -7.25 12.97 -3.56
CA SER A 172 -8.16 13.98 -4.09
C SER A 172 -9.09 13.32 -5.10
N GLY A 173 -10.35 13.72 -5.09
CA GLY A 173 -11.33 13.22 -6.04
C GLY A 173 -12.39 14.26 -6.35
N VAL A 174 -12.87 14.24 -7.59
CA VAL A 174 -13.99 15.05 -8.06
C VAL A 174 -14.94 14.13 -8.79
N ASN A 175 -16.19 14.11 -8.35
CA ASN A 175 -17.29 13.41 -9.02
C ASN A 175 -18.28 14.44 -9.56
N ILE A 176 -18.47 14.47 -10.87
CA ILE A 176 -19.44 15.29 -11.57
C ILE A 176 -20.57 14.39 -12.04
N GLU A 177 -21.77 14.61 -11.56
CA GLU A 177 -22.98 13.87 -11.99
C GLU A 177 -23.97 14.82 -12.64
N TYR A 178 -24.35 14.51 -13.89
CA TYR A 178 -25.38 15.21 -14.64
C TYR A 178 -26.58 14.29 -14.91
N GLN A 179 -27.74 14.75 -14.50
CA GLN A 179 -29.00 14.02 -14.65
C GLN A 179 -29.80 14.57 -15.84
N ALA A 180 -29.64 13.95 -17.01
CA ALA A 180 -30.47 14.23 -18.20
C ALA A 180 -31.88 13.67 -18.06
N CYS A 181 -32.77 13.89 -19.05
CA CYS A 181 -34.16 13.37 -19.01
C CYS A 181 -34.20 11.83 -18.92
N ASN A 182 -33.34 11.12 -19.66
CA ASN A 182 -33.41 9.66 -19.82
C ASN A 182 -32.22 8.88 -19.25
N PHE A 183 -31.11 9.56 -18.92
CA PHE A 183 -29.88 8.94 -18.44
C PHE A 183 -29.21 9.80 -17.37
N ILE A 184 -28.23 9.22 -16.72
CA ILE A 184 -27.31 9.89 -15.79
C ILE A 184 -25.91 9.72 -16.36
N LEU A 185 -25.18 10.83 -16.53
CA LEU A 185 -23.76 10.86 -16.84
C LEU A 185 -22.98 11.15 -15.55
N SER A 186 -21.98 10.35 -15.26
CA SER A 186 -21.09 10.53 -14.12
C SER A 186 -19.64 10.50 -14.62
N ALA A 187 -18.83 11.46 -14.16
CA ALA A 187 -17.38 11.49 -14.39
C ALA A 187 -16.68 11.60 -13.04
N VAL A 188 -15.76 10.68 -12.78
CA VAL A 188 -15.00 10.61 -11.52
C VAL A 188 -13.52 10.70 -11.82
N THR A 189 -12.91 11.83 -11.46
CA THR A 189 -11.46 12.03 -11.53
C THR A 189 -10.86 11.79 -10.15
N GLY A 190 -9.84 10.95 -10.06
CA GLY A 190 -9.09 10.67 -8.85
C GLY A 190 -7.61 11.03 -9.00
N TYR A 191 -7.02 11.59 -7.95
CA TYR A 191 -5.58 11.78 -7.85
C TYR A 191 -5.08 11.32 -6.48
N GLN A 192 -4.00 10.55 -6.48
CA GLN A 192 -3.32 10.11 -5.26
C GLN A 192 -1.84 10.40 -5.34
N HIS A 193 -1.28 10.92 -4.25
CA HIS A 193 0.17 11.05 -4.05
C HIS A 193 0.57 10.29 -2.80
N LEU A 194 1.44 9.30 -2.98
CA LEU A 194 2.08 8.53 -1.92
C LEU A 194 3.56 8.92 -1.84
N ASN A 195 4.03 9.15 -0.63
CA ASN A 195 5.45 9.26 -0.32
C ASN A 195 5.71 8.47 0.96
N ASP A 196 6.45 7.37 0.87
CA ASP A 196 6.79 6.57 2.03
C ASP A 196 8.29 6.27 2.11
N ARG A 197 8.68 5.91 3.32
CA ARG A 197 10.03 5.47 3.66
C ARG A 197 9.95 4.37 4.70
N MET A 198 10.47 3.22 4.37
CA MET A 198 10.68 2.09 5.27
C MET A 198 12.17 1.94 5.53
N PHE A 199 12.54 1.82 6.80
CA PHE A 199 13.88 1.44 7.22
C PHE A 199 13.78 0.22 8.14
N LEU A 200 14.53 -0.83 7.82
CA LEU A 200 14.55 -2.08 8.57
C LEU A 200 15.99 -2.51 8.82
N ASP A 201 16.28 -2.83 10.06
CA ASP A 201 17.35 -3.74 10.43
C ASP A 201 16.89 -5.16 10.08
N GLN A 202 17.45 -5.71 8.99
CA GLN A 202 16.87 -6.92 8.38
C GLN A 202 17.61 -8.20 8.75
N ASP A 203 18.72 -8.13 9.48
CA ASP A 203 19.30 -9.33 10.07
C ASP A 203 18.57 -9.72 11.37
N PHE A 204 17.76 -8.81 11.93
CA PHE A 204 16.92 -8.97 13.13
C PHE A 204 17.69 -9.40 14.39
N THR A 205 18.98 -9.05 14.47
CA THR A 205 19.85 -9.37 15.59
C THR A 205 20.61 -8.13 16.09
N GLU A 206 21.38 -8.27 17.15
CA GLU A 206 22.29 -7.22 17.66
C GLU A 206 23.54 -7.05 16.80
N ARG A 207 23.76 -7.95 15.84
CA ARG A 207 24.90 -7.88 14.91
C ARG A 207 24.70 -6.79 13.88
N ASP A 208 25.78 -6.18 13.47
CA ASP A 208 25.76 -5.06 12.53
C ASP A 208 26.02 -5.55 11.09
N ILE A 209 25.09 -6.38 10.56
CA ILE A 209 25.28 -7.08 9.29
C ILE A 209 24.74 -6.24 8.12
N PHE A 210 23.42 -5.97 8.07
CA PHE A 210 22.84 -5.16 7.01
C PHE A 210 21.47 -4.61 7.38
N ASN A 211 21.14 -3.49 6.75
CA ASN A 211 19.82 -2.93 6.79
C ASN A 211 19.29 -2.57 5.39
N ILE A 212 17.99 -2.38 5.31
CA ILE A 212 17.27 -2.00 4.09
C ILE A 212 16.58 -0.66 4.30
N GLU A 213 16.80 0.26 3.37
CA GLU A 213 16.03 1.47 3.27
C GLU A 213 15.24 1.47 1.95
N GLN A 214 13.92 1.40 2.02
CA GLN A 214 13.05 1.54 0.85
C GLN A 214 12.33 2.89 0.89
N LYS A 215 12.40 3.63 -0.19
CA LYS A 215 11.63 4.86 -0.40
C LYS A 215 10.77 4.69 -1.63
N GLN A 216 9.50 5.04 -1.52
CA GLN A 216 8.57 5.02 -2.64
C GLN A 216 7.90 6.39 -2.80
N ARG A 217 7.79 6.82 -4.04
CA ARG A 217 6.99 7.96 -4.43
C ARG A 217 6.10 7.55 -5.59
N ALA A 218 4.79 7.59 -5.36
CA ALA A 218 3.81 7.29 -6.38
C ALA A 218 2.89 8.48 -6.63
N ASN A 219 2.64 8.77 -7.89
CA ASN A 219 1.58 9.67 -8.33
C ASN A 219 0.64 8.85 -9.20
N THR A 220 -0.64 8.87 -8.88
CA THR A 220 -1.66 8.12 -9.59
C THR A 220 -2.78 9.06 -10.01
N ILE A 221 -3.17 9.02 -11.27
CA ILE A 221 -4.36 9.67 -11.78
C ILE A 221 -5.30 8.62 -12.35
N SER A 222 -6.59 8.76 -12.09
CA SER A 222 -7.61 7.90 -12.65
C SER A 222 -8.82 8.72 -13.12
N GLU A 223 -9.46 8.24 -14.15
CA GLU A 223 -10.70 8.82 -14.69
C GLU A 223 -11.68 7.70 -15.01
N GLU A 224 -12.93 7.87 -14.58
CA GLU A 224 -14.02 6.98 -14.93
C GLU A 224 -15.22 7.78 -15.42
N ILE A 225 -15.68 7.48 -16.62
CA ILE A 225 -16.87 8.09 -17.21
C ILE A 225 -17.94 7.00 -17.35
N VAL A 226 -19.09 7.21 -16.76
CA VAL A 226 -20.20 6.25 -16.75
C VAL A 226 -21.47 6.91 -17.26
N LEU A 227 -22.10 6.28 -18.22
CA LEU A 227 -23.43 6.58 -18.68
C LEU A 227 -24.38 5.47 -18.23
N LYS A 228 -25.45 5.81 -17.51
CA LYS A 228 -26.39 4.81 -16.96
C LYS A 228 -27.85 5.21 -17.14
N ALA A 229 -28.73 4.23 -17.24
CA ALA A 229 -30.18 4.45 -17.25
C ALA A 229 -30.64 5.05 -15.92
N LYS A 230 -31.72 5.85 -15.97
CA LYS A 230 -32.40 6.29 -14.74
C LYS A 230 -33.09 5.10 -14.05
N PRO A 231 -33.14 5.10 -12.70
CA PRO A 231 -33.81 4.05 -11.93
C PRO A 231 -35.29 3.88 -12.32
N GLY A 232 -35.84 2.70 -12.06
CA GLY A 232 -37.29 2.41 -12.24
C GLY A 232 -37.70 2.00 -13.65
N LYS A 233 -36.80 1.95 -14.63
CA LYS A 233 -37.11 1.43 -15.98
C LYS A 233 -36.96 -0.09 -16.02
N ARG A 234 -37.71 -0.77 -16.89
CA ARG A 234 -37.64 -2.22 -17.13
C ARG A 234 -36.24 -2.62 -17.62
N TRP A 235 -35.63 -1.83 -18.49
CA TRP A 235 -34.23 -1.99 -18.93
C TRP A 235 -33.35 -1.00 -18.19
N GLN A 236 -32.51 -1.53 -17.34
CA GLN A 236 -31.43 -0.83 -16.63
C GLN A 236 -30.12 -1.14 -17.31
N TRP A 237 -29.30 -0.15 -17.59
CA TRP A 237 -28.00 -0.34 -18.21
C TRP A 237 -26.98 0.66 -17.67
N ALA A 238 -25.73 0.26 -17.70
CA ALA A 238 -24.57 1.11 -17.43
C ALA A 238 -23.47 0.79 -18.42
N THR A 239 -22.92 1.81 -19.05
CA THR A 239 -21.76 1.74 -19.94
C THR A 239 -20.71 2.68 -19.41
N GLY A 240 -19.46 2.23 -19.28
CA GLY A 240 -18.38 3.06 -18.75
C GLY A 240 -17.05 2.81 -19.42
N ALA A 241 -16.22 3.82 -19.31
CA ALA A 241 -14.81 3.80 -19.66
C ALA A 241 -13.99 4.20 -18.44
N PHE A 242 -12.90 3.48 -18.20
CA PHE A 242 -11.96 3.73 -17.11
C PHE A 242 -10.54 3.88 -17.66
N GLY A 243 -9.80 4.84 -17.13
CA GLY A 243 -8.39 5.06 -17.40
C GLY A 243 -7.62 5.28 -16.11
N PHE A 244 -6.40 4.80 -16.06
CA PHE A 244 -5.53 4.88 -14.88
C PHE A 244 -4.09 5.00 -15.36
N TYR A 245 -3.36 5.93 -14.75
CA TYR A 245 -1.92 6.03 -14.93
C TYR A 245 -1.23 6.26 -13.58
N GLN A 246 -0.18 5.48 -13.34
CA GLN A 246 0.65 5.59 -12.14
C GLN A 246 2.11 5.78 -12.51
N TRP A 247 2.76 6.73 -11.87
CA TRP A 247 4.21 6.90 -11.84
C TRP A 247 4.70 6.42 -10.48
N LEU A 248 5.34 5.27 -10.45
CA LEU A 248 5.94 4.73 -9.23
C LEU A 248 7.46 4.77 -9.36
N HIS A 249 8.10 5.49 -8.45
CA HIS A 249 9.54 5.51 -8.26
C HIS A 249 9.87 4.85 -6.93
N THR A 250 10.71 3.82 -6.95
CA THR A 250 11.17 3.09 -5.76
C THR A 250 12.69 3.14 -5.70
N THR A 251 13.22 3.47 -4.54
CA THR A 251 14.64 3.31 -4.20
C THR A 251 14.74 2.30 -3.09
N GLY A 252 15.57 1.25 -3.24
CA GLY A 252 15.62 0.17 -2.26
C GLY A 252 17.00 -0.50 -2.19
N PRO A 253 18.06 0.23 -1.74
CA PRO A 253 19.34 -0.39 -1.48
C PRO A 253 19.33 -1.20 -0.19
N VAL A 254 20.09 -2.30 -0.21
CA VAL A 254 20.57 -3.00 0.97
C VAL A 254 21.94 -2.42 1.32
N LEU A 255 22.13 -1.96 2.53
CA LEU A 255 23.41 -1.47 3.03
C LEU A 255 24.04 -2.56 3.89
N PHE A 256 25.06 -3.22 3.38
CA PHE A 256 25.94 -4.09 4.18
C PHE A 256 26.91 -3.23 4.98
N LYS A 257 26.98 -3.50 6.26
CA LYS A 257 27.90 -2.87 7.19
C LYS A 257 29.19 -3.70 7.29
N GLU A 258 30.17 -3.28 8.08
CA GLU A 258 31.51 -3.92 8.10
C GLU A 258 31.44 -5.43 8.36
N GLU A 259 30.65 -5.87 9.34
CA GLU A 259 30.48 -7.29 9.63
C GLU A 259 29.76 -8.01 8.46
N GLY A 260 28.78 -7.39 7.84
CA GLY A 260 28.06 -7.94 6.69
C GLY A 260 28.93 -8.02 5.43
N VAL A 261 29.80 -7.04 5.20
CA VAL A 261 30.77 -7.09 4.09
C VAL A 261 31.71 -8.30 4.25
N LYS A 262 32.22 -8.53 5.44
CA LYS A 262 33.08 -9.67 5.71
C LYS A 262 32.35 -11.01 5.72
N SER A 263 31.28 -11.11 6.51
CA SER A 263 30.59 -12.40 6.74
C SER A 263 29.73 -12.86 5.58
N VAL A 264 29.09 -11.93 4.86
CA VAL A 264 28.15 -12.27 3.79
C VAL A 264 28.76 -12.12 2.41
N ILE A 265 29.54 -11.06 2.14
CA ILE A 265 30.07 -10.82 0.80
C ILE A 265 31.42 -11.50 0.61
N GLU A 266 32.42 -11.15 1.43
CA GLU A 266 33.78 -11.67 1.29
C GLU A 266 33.84 -13.20 1.52
N ASN A 267 33.25 -13.69 2.61
CA ASN A 267 33.30 -15.11 2.93
C ASN A 267 32.56 -15.97 1.89
N ASN A 268 31.40 -15.52 1.39
CA ASN A 268 30.68 -16.26 0.35
C ASN A 268 31.43 -16.28 -0.98
N ALA A 269 32.09 -15.17 -1.35
CA ALA A 269 32.95 -15.13 -2.53
C ALA A 269 34.16 -16.06 -2.39
N ASN A 270 34.80 -16.03 -1.25
CA ASN A 270 35.97 -16.88 -0.98
C ASN A 270 35.60 -18.37 -0.94
N SER A 271 34.45 -18.74 -0.36
CA SER A 271 33.92 -20.11 -0.44
C SER A 271 33.71 -20.57 -1.87
N ALA A 272 33.17 -19.70 -2.75
CA ALA A 272 33.03 -20.03 -4.17
C ALA A 272 34.40 -20.14 -4.87
N PHE A 273 35.38 -19.33 -4.52
CA PHE A 273 36.75 -19.43 -5.06
C PHE A 273 37.46 -20.71 -4.58
N GLU A 274 37.26 -21.14 -3.35
CA GLU A 274 37.77 -22.41 -2.85
C GLU A 274 37.23 -23.61 -3.65
N GLU A 275 35.95 -23.63 -3.95
CA GLU A 275 35.33 -24.66 -4.79
C GLU A 275 35.94 -24.72 -6.21
N VAL A 276 36.30 -23.56 -6.77
CA VAL A 276 36.95 -23.49 -8.07
C VAL A 276 38.43 -23.88 -7.97
N SER A 277 39.13 -23.41 -6.97
CA SER A 277 40.56 -23.68 -6.73
C SER A 277 40.83 -25.14 -6.38
N ALA A 278 39.85 -25.89 -5.87
CA ALA A 278 39.95 -27.31 -5.59
C ALA A 278 40.03 -28.20 -6.85
N LYS A 279 39.75 -27.64 -8.03
CA LYS A 279 39.81 -28.39 -9.30
C LYS A 279 41.29 -28.56 -9.76
N PRO A 280 41.66 -29.73 -10.31
CA PRO A 280 43.00 -29.95 -10.81
C PRO A 280 43.42 -28.92 -11.85
N GLY A 281 44.58 -28.24 -11.59
CA GLY A 281 45.13 -27.21 -12.49
C GLY A 281 44.46 -25.82 -12.37
N ALA A 282 43.50 -25.62 -11.47
CA ALA A 282 42.92 -24.32 -11.22
C ALA A 282 43.87 -23.43 -10.39
N PRO A 283 43.89 -22.10 -10.64
CA PRO A 283 44.64 -21.18 -9.81
C PRO A 283 44.00 -21.02 -8.44
N THR A 284 44.83 -20.78 -7.41
CA THR A 284 44.33 -20.34 -6.10
C THR A 284 43.80 -18.93 -6.19
N MET A 285 42.56 -18.72 -5.84
CA MET A 285 41.88 -17.41 -5.87
C MET A 285 41.37 -17.07 -4.47
N GLY A 286 41.36 -15.78 -4.16
CA GLY A 286 40.77 -15.22 -2.96
C GLY A 286 40.44 -13.75 -3.17
N MET A 287 39.49 -13.23 -2.40
CA MET A 287 39.08 -11.85 -2.42
C MET A 287 39.12 -11.26 -1.02
N THR A 288 39.66 -10.06 -0.91
CA THR A 288 39.55 -9.23 0.30
C THR A 288 38.81 -7.96 -0.09
N VAL A 289 37.78 -7.61 0.68
CA VAL A 289 36.98 -6.40 0.43
C VAL A 289 37.43 -5.33 1.42
N TYR A 290 37.93 -4.22 0.91
CA TYR A 290 38.43 -3.09 1.72
C TYR A 290 37.32 -2.06 2.06
N ASN A 291 36.17 -2.12 1.40
CA ASN A 291 35.07 -1.25 1.71
C ASN A 291 34.56 -1.50 3.13
N PRO A 292 34.45 -0.48 4.00
CA PRO A 292 33.84 -0.64 5.32
C PRO A 292 32.31 -0.85 5.24
N THR A 293 31.69 -0.41 4.15
CA THR A 293 30.26 -0.62 3.87
C THR A 293 30.06 -0.80 2.37
N LEU A 294 29.06 -1.60 2.00
CA LEU A 294 28.66 -1.80 0.60
C LEU A 294 27.16 -1.60 0.45
N SER A 295 26.76 -0.73 -0.46
CA SER A 295 25.37 -0.57 -0.87
C SER A 295 25.10 -1.41 -2.12
N VAL A 296 24.10 -2.27 -2.06
CA VAL A 296 23.65 -3.11 -3.19
C VAL A 296 22.18 -2.84 -3.47
N GLY A 297 21.86 -2.44 -4.69
CA GLY A 297 20.50 -2.16 -5.10
C GLY A 297 20.41 -1.05 -6.13
N GLY A 298 19.26 -0.39 -6.20
CA GLY A 298 19.06 0.65 -7.19
C GLY A 298 17.74 1.36 -7.07
N THR A 299 17.44 2.09 -8.13
CA THR A 299 16.15 2.74 -8.34
C THR A 299 15.35 2.03 -9.41
N PHE A 300 14.04 2.01 -9.23
CA PHE A 300 13.08 1.39 -10.11
C PHE A 300 12.00 2.41 -10.45
N ASP A 301 11.87 2.73 -11.74
CA ASP A 301 10.74 3.47 -12.27
C ASP A 301 9.76 2.48 -12.91
N THR A 302 8.56 2.39 -12.33
CA THR A 302 7.56 1.40 -12.73
C THR A 302 6.25 2.10 -13.14
N PRO A 303 6.22 2.77 -14.32
CA PRO A 303 4.99 3.34 -14.83
C PRO A 303 4.00 2.26 -15.23
N THR A 304 2.74 2.45 -14.82
CA THR A 304 1.62 1.57 -15.12
C THR A 304 0.53 2.35 -15.84
N LEU A 305 0.11 1.88 -17.01
CA LEU A 305 -1.05 2.35 -17.75
C LEU A 305 -2.10 1.26 -17.75
N SER A 306 -3.33 1.60 -17.37
CA SER A 306 -4.47 0.68 -17.42
C SER A 306 -5.68 1.39 -18.01
N GLY A 307 -6.50 0.66 -18.75
CA GLY A 307 -7.75 1.15 -19.30
C GLY A 307 -8.77 0.04 -19.40
N ALA A 308 -10.04 0.39 -19.32
CA ALA A 308 -11.12 -0.58 -19.46
C ALA A 308 -12.35 0.05 -20.11
N LEU A 309 -13.08 -0.77 -20.84
CA LEU A 309 -14.41 -0.47 -21.35
C LEU A 309 -15.36 -1.54 -20.82
N TYR A 310 -16.53 -1.13 -20.36
CA TYR A 310 -17.50 -2.09 -19.82
C TYR A 310 -18.94 -1.68 -20.12
N HIS A 311 -19.78 -2.68 -20.19
CA HIS A 311 -21.23 -2.53 -20.32
C HIS A 311 -21.93 -3.59 -19.49
N GLN A 312 -23.00 -3.21 -18.82
CA GLN A 312 -23.91 -4.11 -18.12
C GLN A 312 -25.35 -3.73 -18.42
N SER A 313 -26.17 -4.71 -18.74
CA SER A 313 -27.61 -4.57 -18.90
C SER A 313 -28.35 -5.49 -17.96
N THR A 314 -29.41 -4.97 -17.34
CA THR A 314 -30.35 -5.74 -16.52
C THR A 314 -31.74 -5.54 -17.08
N PHE A 315 -32.41 -6.62 -17.43
CA PHE A 315 -33.84 -6.62 -17.83
C PHE A 315 -34.67 -7.13 -16.67
N ASN A 316 -35.50 -6.25 -16.10
CA ASN A 316 -36.39 -6.57 -15.01
C ASN A 316 -37.74 -7.07 -15.59
N ASN A 317 -38.37 -8.03 -14.90
CA ASN A 317 -39.61 -8.67 -15.31
C ASN A 317 -39.55 -9.23 -16.74
N LEU A 318 -38.43 -9.94 -17.04
CA LEU A 318 -38.22 -10.60 -18.32
C LEU A 318 -39.02 -11.91 -18.34
N PHE A 319 -39.98 -12.05 -19.25
CA PHE A 319 -40.89 -13.18 -19.40
C PHE A 319 -41.83 -13.43 -18.21
N ILE A 320 -41.36 -13.33 -16.96
CA ILE A 320 -42.15 -13.60 -15.73
C ILE A 320 -41.94 -12.41 -14.78
N GLU A 321 -43.01 -12.00 -14.09
CA GLU A 321 -42.93 -10.95 -13.06
C GLU A 321 -41.98 -11.38 -11.93
N GLY A 322 -41.09 -10.47 -11.52
CA GLY A 322 -40.05 -10.74 -10.54
C GLY A 322 -38.74 -11.36 -11.09
N LEU A 323 -38.74 -11.85 -12.34
CA LEU A 323 -37.51 -12.39 -12.96
C LEU A 323 -36.66 -11.25 -13.55
N SER A 324 -35.47 -11.07 -13.04
CA SER A 324 -34.46 -10.14 -13.58
C SER A 324 -33.23 -10.89 -14.12
N VAL A 325 -32.83 -10.53 -15.33
CA VAL A 325 -31.64 -11.09 -15.98
C VAL A 325 -30.60 -9.99 -16.19
N THR A 326 -29.42 -10.20 -15.69
CA THR A 326 -28.27 -9.28 -15.83
C THR A 326 -27.19 -9.94 -16.67
N ALA A 327 -26.69 -9.24 -17.68
CA ALA A 327 -25.52 -9.60 -18.46
C ALA A 327 -24.56 -8.43 -18.54
N GLY A 328 -23.28 -8.71 -18.47
CA GLY A 328 -22.24 -7.69 -18.54
C GLY A 328 -20.97 -8.20 -19.21
N LEU A 329 -20.26 -7.26 -19.84
CA LEU A 329 -18.99 -7.48 -20.50
C LEU A 329 -18.01 -6.38 -20.07
N ARG A 330 -16.75 -6.74 -19.85
CA ARG A 330 -15.67 -5.81 -19.58
C ARG A 330 -14.41 -6.25 -20.34
N LEU A 331 -13.76 -5.27 -20.95
CA LEU A 331 -12.45 -5.41 -21.59
C LEU A 331 -11.46 -4.57 -20.81
N ASP A 332 -10.38 -5.19 -20.37
CA ASP A 332 -9.29 -4.51 -19.66
C ASP A 332 -7.99 -4.61 -20.46
N TYR A 333 -7.23 -3.53 -20.45
CA TYR A 333 -5.88 -3.45 -20.97
C TYR A 333 -4.97 -2.91 -19.87
N GLU A 334 -3.81 -3.54 -19.68
CA GLU A 334 -2.77 -3.02 -18.80
C GLU A 334 -1.39 -3.19 -19.41
N LYS A 335 -0.58 -2.15 -19.22
CA LYS A 335 0.83 -2.15 -19.57
C LYS A 335 1.64 -1.66 -18.37
N ILE A 336 2.56 -2.51 -17.91
CA ILE A 336 3.54 -2.19 -16.88
C ILE A 336 4.91 -2.24 -17.55
N SER A 337 5.75 -1.26 -17.28
CA SER A 337 7.15 -1.27 -17.67
C SER A 337 8.02 -0.98 -16.45
N MET A 338 9.27 -1.41 -16.49
CA MET A 338 10.23 -1.17 -15.42
C MET A 338 11.54 -0.69 -16.02
N LYS A 339 12.06 0.41 -15.47
CA LYS A 339 13.42 0.89 -15.71
C LYS A 339 14.20 0.74 -14.42
N TYR A 340 15.35 0.11 -14.50
CA TYR A 340 16.25 -0.09 -13.37
C TYR A 340 17.53 0.72 -13.58
N ASN A 341 18.00 1.35 -12.52
CA ASN A 341 19.30 2.00 -12.45
C ASN A 341 20.02 1.55 -11.18
N SER A 342 21.20 0.94 -11.34
CA SER A 342 21.99 0.47 -10.21
C SER A 342 22.58 1.64 -9.42
N LEU A 343 22.50 1.54 -8.10
CA LEU A 343 23.16 2.43 -7.13
C LEU A 343 24.16 1.65 -6.27
N SER A 344 24.62 0.48 -6.75
CA SER A 344 25.56 -0.35 -6.01
C SER A 344 26.92 0.33 -5.89
N THR A 345 27.52 0.26 -4.71
CA THR A 345 28.89 0.71 -4.47
C THR A 345 29.86 -0.22 -5.21
N PRO A 346 30.84 0.29 -5.95
CA PRO A 346 31.93 -0.55 -6.45
C PRO A 346 32.65 -1.27 -5.32
N ILE A 347 33.11 -2.49 -5.57
CA ILE A 347 33.93 -3.26 -4.62
C ILE A 347 35.38 -2.84 -4.83
N ASP A 348 36.04 -2.39 -3.78
CA ASP A 348 37.48 -2.06 -3.70
C ASP A 348 38.25 -3.18 -3.01
#